data_da83acfbc68ea11a415a225528e0e116
#
_entry.id   da83acfbc68ea11a415a225528e0e116
#
_cell.length_a   1.000
_cell.length_b   1.000
_cell.length_c   1.000
_cell.angle_alpha   90.00
_cell.angle_beta   90.00
_cell.angle_gamma   90.00
#
_symmetry.space_group_name_H-M   'P 1'
#
loop_
_entity.id
_entity.type
_entity.pdbx_description
1 polymer ?
#
loop_
_entity_poly.entity_id
_entity_poly.type
_entity_poly.pdbx_seq_one_letter_code
_entity_poly.pdbx_strand_id
1 'polypeptide(L)'
;KCAAGSGAFTEAMARALEVPLEELGPLSLQATQSIPMNAQCAVFAESEVISLIHSKTQKADIARAVHDGLSSRVVAMVRRVGLDPELVLIGGVAHNPGFVESFKRTVGIDDVRTAEEPEFVSAIGAALAVGK
;
A
#
# COMPACT_ATOMS: atom_id res chain seq x y z
N LYS A 1 -9.98 9.67 -6.53
CA LYS A 1 -8.55 9.96 -6.69
C LYS A 1 -7.85 10.22 -5.34
N CYS A 2 -8.43 9.78 -4.25
CA CYS A 2 -7.86 9.84 -2.90
C CYS A 2 -7.12 8.52 -2.62
N ALA A 3 -5.97 8.57 -1.94
CA ALA A 3 -5.25 7.39 -1.51
C ALA A 3 -6.02 6.50 -0.49
N ALA A 4 -7.19 6.95 -0.02
CA ALA A 4 -8.11 6.11 0.74
C ALA A 4 -8.61 4.90 -0.08
N GLY A 5 -8.66 5.01 -1.41
CA GLY A 5 -8.80 3.88 -2.32
C GLY A 5 -7.44 3.28 -2.63
N SER A 6 -6.87 2.52 -1.70
CA SER A 6 -5.49 2.02 -1.77
C SER A 6 -5.19 1.22 -3.03
N GLY A 7 -6.12 0.40 -3.52
CA GLY A 7 -5.97 -0.35 -4.77
C GLY A 7 -5.81 0.58 -5.97
N ALA A 8 -6.76 1.49 -6.18
CA ALA A 8 -6.73 2.45 -7.27
C ALA A 8 -5.51 3.41 -7.21
N PHE A 9 -5.07 3.75 -6.00
CA PHE A 9 -3.84 4.50 -5.80
C PHE A 9 -2.62 3.70 -6.28
N THR A 10 -2.48 2.45 -5.84
CA THR A 10 -1.36 1.58 -6.21
C THR A 10 -1.31 1.34 -7.73
N GLU A 11 -2.48 1.10 -8.37
CA GLU A 11 -2.59 1.00 -9.82
C GLU A 11 -2.14 2.26 -10.55
N ALA A 12 -2.53 3.45 -10.07
CA ALA A 12 -2.12 4.71 -10.67
C ALA A 12 -0.60 4.90 -10.58
N MET A 13 0.00 4.54 -9.44
CA MET A 13 1.45 4.65 -9.26
C MET A 13 2.22 3.62 -10.10
N ALA A 14 1.72 2.40 -10.23
CA ALA A 14 2.31 1.38 -11.11
C ALA A 14 2.32 1.86 -12.57
N ARG A 15 1.22 2.47 -13.03
CA ARG A 15 1.14 3.06 -14.37
C ARG A 15 2.12 4.22 -14.55
N ALA A 16 2.22 5.11 -13.57
CA ALA A 16 3.13 6.26 -13.63
C ALA A 16 4.61 5.82 -13.66
N LEU A 17 4.93 4.73 -12.96
CA LEU A 17 6.27 4.14 -12.92
C LEU A 17 6.57 3.25 -14.12
N GLU A 18 5.55 2.96 -14.95
CA GLU A 18 5.62 2.04 -16.09
C GLU A 18 6.11 0.65 -15.68
N VAL A 19 5.45 0.07 -14.65
CA VAL A 19 5.66 -1.31 -14.21
C VAL A 19 4.33 -2.03 -14.09
N PRO A 20 4.26 -3.35 -14.33
CA PRO A 20 3.10 -4.15 -14.02
C PRO A 20 2.73 -4.04 -12.53
N LEU A 21 1.42 -4.06 -12.24
CA LEU A 21 0.94 -3.91 -10.86
C LEU A 21 1.51 -5.00 -9.93
N GLU A 22 1.56 -6.22 -10.41
CA GLU A 22 2.09 -7.39 -9.69
C GLU A 22 3.60 -7.31 -9.42
N GLU A 23 4.34 -6.54 -10.21
CA GLU A 23 5.77 -6.35 -10.03
C GLU A 23 6.11 -5.21 -9.07
N LEU A 24 5.18 -4.29 -8.82
CA LEU A 24 5.44 -3.10 -7.98
C LEU A 24 5.88 -3.48 -6.55
N GLY A 25 5.24 -4.49 -5.97
CA GLY A 25 5.59 -5.00 -4.64
C GLY A 25 6.98 -5.62 -4.57
N PRO A 26 7.27 -6.66 -5.36
CA PRO A 26 8.60 -7.26 -5.44
C PRO A 26 9.72 -6.25 -5.76
N LEU A 27 9.45 -5.30 -6.65
CA LEU A 27 10.39 -4.24 -6.99
C LEU A 27 10.74 -3.36 -5.78
N SER A 28 9.74 -2.97 -5.00
CA SER A 28 9.94 -2.14 -3.81
C SER A 28 10.79 -2.79 -2.72
N LEU A 29 10.80 -4.12 -2.66
CA LEU A 29 11.64 -4.87 -1.71
C LEU A 29 13.13 -4.84 -2.08
N GLN A 30 13.46 -4.43 -3.30
CA GLN A 30 14.83 -4.26 -3.77
C GLN A 30 15.38 -2.84 -3.51
N ALA A 31 14.58 -1.98 -2.92
CA ALA A 31 14.95 -0.60 -2.67
C ALA A 31 16.14 -0.47 -1.71
N THR A 32 17.03 0.43 -2.03
CA THR A 32 18.23 0.74 -1.23
C THR A 32 18.08 2.02 -0.43
N GLN A 33 17.12 2.88 -0.82
CA GLN A 33 16.88 4.17 -0.18
C GLN A 33 15.42 4.31 0.25
N SER A 34 15.19 5.14 1.28
CA SER A 34 13.87 5.58 1.70
C SER A 34 13.67 7.02 1.26
N ILE A 35 12.68 7.25 0.41
CA ILE A 35 12.37 8.57 -0.15
C ILE A 35 10.99 8.97 0.40
N PRO A 36 10.86 10.16 1.01
CA PRO A 36 9.56 10.65 1.45
C PRO A 36 8.66 10.93 0.25
N MET A 37 7.39 10.53 0.33
CA MET A 37 6.38 10.79 -0.69
C MET A 37 5.06 11.22 -0.05
N ASN A 38 4.41 12.20 -0.65
CA ASN A 38 3.07 12.60 -0.23
C ASN A 38 2.01 11.70 -0.88
N ALA A 39 1.36 10.84 -0.08
CA ALA A 39 0.32 9.91 -0.53
C ALA A 39 -1.11 10.36 -0.18
N GLN A 40 -1.36 11.64 0.00
CA GLN A 40 -2.72 12.12 0.30
C GLN A 40 -3.63 12.13 -0.93
N CYS A 41 -3.10 12.46 -2.09
CA CYS A 41 -3.83 12.53 -3.35
C CYS A 41 -3.04 11.81 -4.45
N ALA A 42 -3.71 10.92 -5.18
CA ALA A 42 -3.09 10.18 -6.29
C ALA A 42 -2.50 11.11 -7.37
N VAL A 43 -3.12 12.25 -7.63
CA VAL A 43 -2.64 13.20 -8.65
C VAL A 43 -1.29 13.82 -8.25
N PHE A 44 -1.14 14.22 -6.99
CA PHE A 44 0.12 14.77 -6.50
C PHE A 44 1.21 13.70 -6.41
N ALA A 45 0.86 12.49 -5.93
CA ALA A 45 1.78 11.37 -5.87
C ALA A 45 2.28 10.96 -7.27
N GLU A 46 1.39 10.95 -8.28
CA GLU A 46 1.77 10.69 -9.68
C GLU A 46 2.78 11.73 -10.19
N SER A 47 2.55 13.02 -9.89
CA SER A 47 3.49 14.08 -10.24
C SER A 47 4.85 13.92 -9.56
N GLU A 48 4.86 13.48 -8.29
CA GLU A 48 6.10 13.18 -7.56
C GLU A 48 6.85 11.98 -8.19
N VAL A 49 6.12 10.90 -8.55
CA VAL A 49 6.71 9.74 -9.24
C VAL A 49 7.38 10.18 -10.53
N ILE A 50 6.70 10.98 -11.36
CA ILE A 50 7.26 11.51 -12.61
C ILE A 50 8.50 12.35 -12.36
N SER A 51 8.49 13.21 -11.33
CA SER A 51 9.63 14.02 -10.95
C SER A 51 10.84 13.18 -10.52
N LEU A 52 10.60 12.11 -9.75
CA LEU A 52 11.65 11.19 -9.32
C LEU A 52 12.25 10.40 -10.51
N ILE A 53 11.42 10.01 -11.49
CA ILE A 53 11.88 9.38 -12.73
C ILE A 53 12.81 10.34 -13.50
N HIS A 54 12.42 11.59 -13.65
CA HIS A 54 13.24 12.61 -14.32
C HIS A 54 14.56 12.86 -13.59
N SER A 55 14.57 12.74 -12.27
CA SER A 55 15.77 12.82 -11.44
C SER A 55 16.63 11.56 -11.49
N LYS A 56 16.30 10.58 -12.33
CA LYS A 56 16.98 9.29 -12.49
C LYS A 56 17.05 8.46 -11.20
N THR A 57 16.07 8.64 -10.31
CA THR A 57 15.92 7.81 -9.12
C THR A 57 15.62 6.36 -9.53
N GLN A 58 16.16 5.40 -8.81
CA GLN A 58 15.92 3.98 -9.07
C GLN A 58 14.44 3.63 -8.92
N LYS A 59 13.88 2.88 -9.87
CA LYS A 59 12.46 2.49 -9.83
C LYS A 59 12.09 1.74 -8.54
N ALA A 60 13.01 0.93 -7.99
CA ALA A 60 12.82 0.23 -6.72
C ALA A 60 12.61 1.21 -5.54
N ASP A 61 13.41 2.26 -5.47
CA ASP A 61 13.31 3.29 -4.42
C ASP A 61 12.00 4.09 -4.54
N ILE A 62 11.57 4.39 -5.79
CA ILE A 62 10.28 5.04 -6.04
C ILE A 62 9.12 4.11 -5.64
N ALA A 63 9.18 2.83 -6.00
CA ALA A 63 8.16 1.84 -5.63
C ALA A 63 8.03 1.70 -4.10
N ARG A 64 9.17 1.72 -3.38
CA ARG A 64 9.17 1.76 -1.92
C ARG A 64 8.54 3.05 -1.38
N ALA A 65 8.88 4.20 -1.93
CA ALA A 65 8.30 5.48 -1.52
C ALA A 65 6.77 5.50 -1.67
N VAL A 66 6.24 4.91 -2.75
CA VAL A 66 4.80 4.71 -2.98
C VAL A 66 4.16 3.91 -1.84
N HIS A 67 4.75 2.75 -1.48
CA HIS A 67 4.22 1.90 -0.42
C HIS A 67 4.36 2.56 0.97
N ASP A 68 5.47 3.22 1.26
CA ASP A 68 5.70 3.90 2.54
C ASP A 68 4.71 5.07 2.72
N GLY A 69 4.44 5.84 1.67
CA GLY A 69 3.44 6.89 1.68
C GLY A 69 2.03 6.36 1.92
N LEU A 70 1.64 5.30 1.20
CA LEU A 70 0.33 4.65 1.37
C LEU A 70 0.18 4.06 2.77
N SER A 71 1.19 3.35 3.26
CA SER A 71 1.21 2.74 4.60
C SER A 71 1.08 3.79 5.69
N SER A 72 1.79 4.91 5.59
CA SER A 72 1.69 6.02 6.54
C SER A 72 0.27 6.56 6.64
N ARG A 73 -0.42 6.67 5.50
CA ARG A 73 -1.81 7.10 5.49
C ARG A 73 -2.75 6.09 6.13
N VAL A 74 -2.61 4.81 5.81
CA VAL A 74 -3.45 3.75 6.39
C VAL A 74 -3.21 3.65 7.89
N VAL A 75 -1.96 3.66 8.34
CA VAL A 75 -1.59 3.63 9.77
C VAL A 75 -2.15 4.84 10.51
N ALA A 76 -2.13 6.03 9.91
CA ALA A 76 -2.73 7.21 10.52
C ALA A 76 -4.25 7.06 10.74
N MET A 77 -4.96 6.37 9.83
CA MET A 77 -6.39 6.07 10.00
C MET A 77 -6.61 5.00 11.07
N VAL A 78 -5.82 3.93 11.08
CA VAL A 78 -5.90 2.86 12.11
C VAL A 78 -5.69 3.44 13.51
N ARG A 79 -4.67 4.29 13.69
CA ARG A 79 -4.39 4.92 14.98
C ARG A 79 -5.54 5.79 15.52
N ARG A 80 -6.35 6.36 14.64
CA ARG A 80 -7.55 7.16 15.06
C ARG A 80 -8.66 6.28 15.63
N VAL A 81 -8.77 5.04 15.18
CA VAL A 81 -9.78 4.09 15.65
C VAL A 81 -9.34 3.37 16.93
N GLY A 82 -8.07 3.34 17.15
CA GLY A 82 -7.40 2.56 18.20
C GLY A 82 -6.58 1.43 17.59
N LEU A 83 -5.38 1.24 18.08
CA LEU A 83 -4.47 0.22 17.60
C LEU A 83 -4.50 -0.98 18.54
N ASP A 84 -4.94 -2.13 18.03
CA ASP A 84 -4.81 -3.42 18.67
C ASP A 84 -3.52 -4.11 18.19
N PRO A 85 -2.80 -4.87 19.04
CA PRO A 85 -1.62 -5.59 18.61
C PRO A 85 -1.89 -6.71 17.59
N GLU A 86 -3.11 -7.19 17.48
CA GLU A 86 -3.50 -8.16 16.45
C GLU A 86 -4.09 -7.46 15.24
N LEU A 87 -3.36 -7.46 14.13
CA LEU A 87 -3.78 -6.82 12.88
C LEU A 87 -3.91 -7.83 11.75
N VAL A 88 -5.01 -7.75 11.03
CA VAL A 88 -5.24 -8.53 9.82
C VAL A 88 -5.48 -7.58 8.64
N LEU A 89 -4.71 -7.74 7.59
CA LEU A 89 -4.91 -7.02 6.32
C LEU A 89 -5.90 -7.78 5.45
N ILE A 90 -6.87 -7.04 4.92
CA ILE A 90 -7.86 -7.52 3.96
C ILE A 90 -7.90 -6.60 2.73
N GLY A 91 -8.52 -7.07 1.65
CA GLY A 91 -8.57 -6.37 0.38
C GLY A 91 -7.41 -6.74 -0.54
N GLY A 92 -7.55 -6.48 -1.85
CA GLY A 92 -6.60 -6.91 -2.88
C GLY A 92 -5.17 -6.39 -2.70
N VAL A 93 -4.99 -5.22 -2.05
CA VAL A 93 -3.64 -4.67 -1.78
C VAL A 93 -2.87 -5.52 -0.76
N ALA A 94 -3.55 -6.35 0.04
CA ALA A 94 -2.88 -7.26 0.97
C ALA A 94 -2.09 -8.38 0.27
N HIS A 95 -2.30 -8.62 -1.03
CA HIS A 95 -1.43 -9.49 -1.83
C HIS A 95 -0.09 -8.86 -2.20
N ASN A 96 0.06 -7.56 -2.04
CA ASN A 96 1.28 -6.85 -2.42
C ASN A 96 2.32 -6.92 -1.29
N PRO A 97 3.42 -7.70 -1.47
CA PRO A 97 4.41 -7.91 -0.41
C PRO A 97 5.13 -6.62 -0.02
N GLY A 98 5.33 -5.70 -0.95
CA GLY A 98 5.96 -4.40 -0.66
C GLY A 98 5.09 -3.53 0.23
N PHE A 99 3.76 -3.55 0.02
CA PHE A 99 2.83 -2.86 0.90
C PHE A 99 2.81 -3.49 2.30
N VAL A 100 2.72 -4.81 2.39
CA VAL A 100 2.71 -5.53 3.68
C VAL A 100 3.95 -5.20 4.51
N GLU A 101 5.13 -5.27 3.90
CA GLU A 101 6.38 -4.94 4.58
C GLU A 101 6.48 -3.47 4.98
N SER A 102 6.04 -2.56 4.12
CA SER A 102 5.96 -1.14 4.43
C SER A 102 4.99 -0.86 5.57
N PHE A 103 3.83 -1.53 5.58
CA PHE A 103 2.84 -1.38 6.63
C PHE A 103 3.37 -1.85 7.98
N LYS A 104 4.00 -3.02 8.05
CA LYS A 104 4.66 -3.53 9.27
C LYS A 104 5.67 -2.53 9.83
N ARG A 105 6.57 -2.03 8.99
CA ARG A 105 7.55 -1.01 9.41
C ARG A 105 6.89 0.24 9.96
N THR A 106 5.83 0.72 9.30
CA THR A 106 5.18 1.99 9.63
C THR A 106 4.33 1.88 10.89
N VAL A 107 3.64 0.76 11.08
CA VAL A 107 2.81 0.55 12.28
C VAL A 107 3.66 0.20 13.50
N GLY A 108 4.81 -0.46 13.30
CA GLY A 108 5.71 -0.92 14.35
C GLY A 108 5.23 -2.20 15.04
N ILE A 109 4.47 -3.03 14.32
CA ILE A 109 3.95 -4.32 14.77
C ILE A 109 4.37 -5.38 13.75
N ASP A 110 5.04 -6.44 14.22
CA ASP A 110 5.49 -7.53 13.36
C ASP A 110 4.40 -8.56 13.07
N ASP A 111 3.49 -8.80 14.04
CA ASP A 111 2.35 -9.72 13.86
C ASP A 111 1.21 -9.06 13.09
N VAL A 112 1.49 -8.75 11.84
CA VAL A 112 0.48 -8.34 10.88
C VAL A 112 0.23 -9.49 9.93
N ARG A 113 -0.97 -10.02 9.96
CA ARG A 113 -1.41 -11.16 9.14
C ARG A 113 -2.12 -10.68 7.89
N THR A 114 -2.07 -11.46 6.84
CA THR A 114 -2.92 -11.31 5.66
C THR A 114 -3.94 -12.42 5.66
N ALA A 115 -5.21 -12.10 5.44
CA ALA A 115 -6.25 -13.12 5.30
C ALA A 115 -5.95 -14.03 4.09
N GLU A 116 -6.44 -15.26 4.16
CA GLU A 116 -6.47 -16.15 3.02
C GLU A 116 -7.43 -15.60 1.98
N GLU A 117 -7.26 -15.34 0.81
CA GLU A 117 -8.13 -14.63 -0.15
C GLU A 117 -8.63 -13.27 0.37
N PRO A 118 -7.73 -12.34 0.66
CA PRO A 118 -8.05 -11.11 1.38
C PRO A 118 -9.06 -10.22 0.65
N GLU A 119 -9.18 -10.30 -0.67
CA GLU A 119 -10.12 -9.55 -1.49
C GLU A 119 -11.59 -9.97 -1.28
N PHE A 120 -11.85 -11.20 -0.85
CA PHE A 120 -13.20 -11.72 -0.66
C PHE A 120 -13.72 -11.63 0.78
N VAL A 121 -12.90 -11.28 1.74
CA VAL A 121 -13.25 -11.28 3.18
C VAL A 121 -14.52 -10.47 3.46
N SER A 122 -14.64 -9.28 2.86
CA SER A 122 -15.83 -8.44 3.05
C SER A 122 -17.10 -9.07 2.46
N ALA A 123 -17.00 -9.72 1.30
CA ALA A 123 -18.13 -10.41 0.66
C ALA A 123 -18.54 -11.65 1.46
N ILE A 124 -17.58 -12.43 1.95
CA ILE A 124 -17.81 -13.60 2.80
C ILE A 124 -18.51 -13.16 4.11
N GLY A 125 -17.99 -12.09 4.74
CA GLY A 125 -18.58 -11.54 5.97
C GLY A 125 -20.02 -11.08 5.76
N ALA A 126 -20.31 -10.39 4.66
CA ALA A 126 -21.67 -9.97 4.30
C ALA A 126 -22.60 -11.17 4.07
N ALA A 127 -22.16 -12.19 3.35
CA ALA A 127 -22.93 -13.41 3.12
C ALA A 127 -23.25 -14.14 4.42
N LEU A 128 -22.29 -14.26 5.32
CA LEU A 128 -22.49 -14.87 6.63
C LEU A 128 -23.46 -14.07 7.53
N ALA A 129 -23.44 -12.76 7.44
CA ALA A 129 -24.33 -11.89 8.21
C ALA A 129 -25.80 -12.00 7.75
N VAL A 130 -26.04 -12.17 6.44
CA VAL A 130 -27.40 -12.31 5.86
C VAL A 130 -27.93 -13.73 6.03
N GLY A 131 -27.07 -14.74 6.08
CA GLY A 131 -27.46 -16.15 6.21
C GLY A 131 -27.91 -16.58 7.60
N LYS A 132 -28.03 -15.66 8.55
CA LYS A 132 -28.58 -15.83 9.89
C LYS A 132 -30.01 -15.29 9.93
#